data_555cb5ef444a6437e0acf18eb352666e
#
_entry.id   555cb5ef444a6437e0acf18eb352666e
#
_cell.length_a   1.000
_cell.length_b   1.000
_cell.length_c   1.000
_cell.angle_alpha   90.00
_cell.angle_beta   90.00
_cell.angle_gamma   90.00
#
_symmetry.space_group_name_H-M   'P 1'
#
loop_
_entity.id
_entity.type
_entity.pdbx_description
1 polymer ?
#
loop_
_entity_poly.entity_id
_entity_poly.type
_entity_poly.pdbx_seq_one_letter_code
_entity_poly.pdbx_strand_id
1 'polypeptide(L)'
;MGSNLDTHRITEDRQPAAHKEGTLPTKTVLQERYEILAVQGIGGMGAVYQARDLRFGAVSRIIAVKEMVNNAPDPRLRQIGVQNFEREANILASLSHPAIPKIFDFFSESSRSYLVLEFVEGHTLEEVMNQRRKPFDHDEVVGWA
;
A
#
# COMPACT_ATOMS: atom_id res chain seq x y z
N MET A 1 24.58 -35.24 41.87
CA MET A 1 23.17 -34.87 41.87
C MET A 1 23.03 -33.52 41.16
N GLY A 2 22.85 -33.56 39.88
CA GLY A 2 22.71 -32.38 39.07
C GLY A 2 21.25 -32.07 38.80
N SER A 3 20.77 -30.94 39.27
CA SER A 3 19.50 -30.40 38.85
C SER A 3 19.71 -29.55 37.58
N ASN A 4 19.39 -30.14 36.45
CA ASN A 4 19.27 -29.43 35.20
C ASN A 4 18.04 -28.53 35.27
N LEU A 5 18.28 -27.25 35.41
CA LEU A 5 17.28 -26.22 35.10
C LEU A 5 17.37 -25.94 33.60
N ASP A 6 16.60 -26.68 32.83
CA ASP A 6 16.33 -26.33 31.46
C ASP A 6 15.50 -25.04 31.43
N THR A 7 16.22 -23.95 31.24
CA THR A 7 15.60 -22.68 30.88
C THR A 7 15.20 -22.76 29.40
N HIS A 8 14.00 -23.27 29.15
CA HIS A 8 13.38 -23.11 27.86
C HIS A 8 13.14 -21.61 27.62
N ARG A 9 14.10 -21.01 26.96
CA ARG A 9 13.90 -19.72 26.29
C ARG A 9 12.87 -19.95 25.20
N ILE A 10 11.63 -19.62 25.49
CA ILE A 10 10.60 -19.50 24.47
C ILE A 10 11.03 -18.30 23.61
N THR A 11 11.76 -18.56 22.57
CA THR A 11 11.86 -17.64 21.46
C THR A 11 10.46 -17.61 20.85
N GLU A 12 9.70 -16.57 21.14
CA GLU A 12 8.53 -16.25 20.34
C GLU A 12 8.99 -16.10 18.90
N ASP A 13 8.84 -17.19 18.19
CA ASP A 13 8.92 -17.22 16.74
C ASP A 13 7.76 -16.38 16.24
N ARG A 14 7.99 -15.07 16.05
CA ARG A 14 7.09 -14.24 15.28
C ARG A 14 7.10 -14.81 13.87
N GLN A 15 6.19 -15.72 13.62
CA GLN A 15 5.91 -16.17 12.28
C GLN A 15 5.69 -14.92 11.42
N PRO A 16 6.44 -14.74 10.33
CA PRO A 16 6.15 -13.70 9.39
C PRO A 16 4.70 -13.87 8.96
N ALA A 17 3.93 -12.78 9.03
CA ALA A 17 2.53 -12.75 8.61
C ALA A 17 2.41 -13.49 7.28
N ALA A 18 1.55 -14.51 7.25
CA ALA A 18 1.35 -15.35 6.07
C ALA A 18 1.14 -14.46 4.85
N HIS A 19 2.06 -14.55 3.89
CA HIS A 19 1.93 -13.82 2.63
C HIS A 19 0.66 -14.30 1.95
N LYS A 20 -0.33 -13.42 1.83
CA LYS A 20 -1.47 -13.71 0.97
C LYS A 20 -0.95 -13.81 -0.46
N GLU A 21 -1.32 -14.89 -1.14
CA GLU A 21 -0.93 -15.09 -2.53
C GLU A 21 -1.17 -13.82 -3.35
N GLY A 22 -0.16 -13.39 -4.08
CA GLY A 22 -0.21 -12.22 -4.96
C GLY A 22 0.24 -10.90 -4.34
N THR A 23 0.54 -10.83 -3.05
CA THR A 23 1.09 -9.62 -2.43
C THR A 23 2.63 -9.64 -2.40
N LEU A 24 3.22 -8.44 -2.38
CA LEU A 24 4.67 -8.30 -2.24
C LEU A 24 5.12 -8.66 -0.82
N PRO A 25 6.19 -9.46 -0.68
CA PRO A 25 6.79 -9.73 0.62
C PRO A 25 7.32 -8.47 1.30
N THR A 26 7.32 -8.44 2.62
CA THR A 26 8.06 -7.44 3.41
C THR A 26 9.53 -7.42 3.00
N LYS A 27 10.15 -6.25 3.03
CA LYS A 27 11.53 -6.00 2.59
C LYS A 27 11.76 -6.08 1.08
N THR A 28 10.73 -6.31 0.27
CA THR A 28 10.82 -6.10 -1.18
C THR A 28 11.15 -4.64 -1.45
N VAL A 29 12.15 -4.38 -2.29
CA VAL A 29 12.53 -3.03 -2.69
C VAL A 29 12.15 -2.80 -4.14
N LEU A 30 11.28 -1.83 -4.37
CA LEU A 30 10.85 -1.40 -5.70
C LEU A 30 11.71 -0.23 -6.16
N GLN A 31 12.12 -0.21 -7.43
CA GLN A 31 12.93 0.86 -8.03
C GLN A 31 14.22 1.18 -7.24
N GLU A 32 14.79 0.18 -6.56
CA GLU A 32 15.95 0.35 -5.67
C GLU A 32 15.76 1.45 -4.61
N ARG A 33 14.52 1.81 -4.32
CA ARG A 33 14.19 2.98 -3.51
C ARG A 33 13.11 2.73 -2.46
N TYR A 34 12.05 2.01 -2.80
CA TYR A 34 10.88 1.87 -1.92
C TYR A 34 10.84 0.49 -1.29
N GLU A 35 11.12 0.41 0.00
CA GLU A 35 11.10 -0.84 0.76
C GLU A 35 9.72 -1.08 1.35
N ILE A 36 9.11 -2.21 1.00
CA ILE A 36 7.81 -2.62 1.51
C ILE A 36 7.93 -3.03 2.98
N LEU A 37 7.14 -2.42 3.83
CA LEU A 37 7.12 -2.69 5.27
C LEU A 37 5.93 -3.56 5.68
N ALA A 38 4.74 -3.27 5.17
CA ALA A 38 3.52 -3.98 5.53
C ALA A 38 2.44 -3.84 4.46
N VAL A 39 1.52 -4.79 4.42
CA VAL A 39 0.29 -4.69 3.62
C VAL A 39 -0.74 -3.92 4.43
N GLN A 40 -1.25 -2.82 3.88
CA GLN A 40 -2.30 -2.01 4.52
C GLN A 40 -3.70 -2.45 4.09
N GLY A 41 -3.85 -2.89 2.86
CA GLY A 41 -5.13 -3.34 2.33
C GLY A 41 -4.98 -4.09 1.03
N ILE A 42 -5.97 -4.93 0.73
CA ILE A 42 -6.06 -5.70 -0.50
C ILE A 42 -7.44 -5.46 -1.11
N GLY A 43 -7.46 -5.13 -2.39
CA GLY A 43 -8.68 -4.96 -3.18
C GLY A 43 -8.68 -5.81 -4.44
N GLY A 44 -9.77 -5.75 -5.21
CA GLY A 44 -9.90 -6.50 -6.46
C GLY A 44 -8.89 -6.14 -7.55
N MET A 45 -8.28 -4.94 -7.48
CA MET A 45 -7.33 -4.43 -8.47
C MET A 45 -5.88 -4.46 -8.01
N GLY A 46 -5.60 -4.83 -6.77
CA GLY A 46 -4.25 -4.86 -6.22
C GLY A 46 -4.21 -4.63 -4.72
N ALA A 47 -3.08 -4.19 -4.22
CA ALA A 47 -2.85 -3.99 -2.81
C ALA A 47 -2.32 -2.59 -2.52
N VAL A 48 -2.49 -2.14 -1.29
CA VAL A 48 -1.87 -0.94 -0.76
C VAL A 48 -0.87 -1.34 0.33
N TYR A 49 0.34 -0.83 0.23
CA TYR A 49 1.43 -1.12 1.15
C TYR A 49 1.86 0.11 1.90
N GLN A 50 2.26 -0.08 3.14
CA GLN A 50 3.12 0.85 3.83
C GLN A 50 4.57 0.58 3.40
N ALA A 51 5.29 1.60 3.01
CA ALA A 51 6.67 1.48 2.56
C ALA A 51 7.54 2.60 3.12
N ARG A 52 8.84 2.43 2.98
CA ARG A 52 9.84 3.42 3.37
C ARG A 52 10.61 3.89 2.14
N ASP A 53 10.79 5.19 2.01
CA ASP A 53 11.65 5.77 1.00
C ASP A 53 13.11 5.73 1.47
N LEU A 54 13.92 4.89 0.84
CA LEU A 54 15.33 4.69 1.20
C LEU A 54 16.24 5.86 0.80
N ARG A 55 15.75 6.77 -0.04
CA ARG A 55 16.56 7.92 -0.51
C ARG A 55 17.00 8.83 0.64
N PHE A 56 16.17 8.92 1.67
CA PHE A 56 16.42 9.81 2.81
C PHE A 56 17.22 9.15 3.94
N GLY A 57 17.89 8.05 3.73
CA GLY A 57 18.81 7.32 4.58
C GLY A 57 18.64 7.46 6.10
N ALA A 58 19.04 8.60 6.66
CA ALA A 58 18.99 8.87 8.10
C ALA A 58 17.59 9.21 8.62
N VAL A 59 16.69 9.66 7.75
CA VAL A 59 15.29 9.99 8.08
C VAL A 59 14.37 8.97 7.44
N SER A 60 13.68 8.20 8.25
CA SER A 60 12.72 7.21 7.78
C SER A 60 11.46 7.93 7.30
N ARG A 61 11.31 8.08 5.99
CA ARG A 61 10.10 8.63 5.39
C ARG A 61 9.15 7.51 5.03
N ILE A 62 8.02 7.46 5.70
CA ILE A 62 6.96 6.50 5.44
C ILE A 62 6.05 7.03 4.33
N ILE A 63 5.75 6.17 3.39
CA ILE A 63 4.90 6.43 2.22
C ILE A 63 3.90 5.29 2.04
N ALA A 64 2.88 5.53 1.24
CA ALA A 64 1.97 4.50 0.75
C ALA A 64 2.34 4.12 -0.69
N VAL A 65 2.31 2.85 -0.99
CA VAL A 65 2.47 2.33 -2.35
C VAL A 65 1.20 1.58 -2.73
N LYS A 66 0.49 2.08 -3.72
CA LYS A 66 -0.68 1.43 -4.28
C LYS A 66 -0.27 0.63 -5.51
N GLU A 67 -0.48 -0.67 -5.45
CA GLU A 67 -0.23 -1.60 -6.54
C GLU A 67 -1.50 -1.79 -7.35
N MET A 68 -1.36 -1.78 -8.66
CA MET A 68 -2.39 -2.19 -9.59
C MET A 68 -1.88 -3.36 -10.43
N VAL A 69 -2.57 -4.48 -10.34
CA VAL A 69 -2.29 -5.67 -11.15
C VAL A 69 -3.21 -5.64 -12.38
N ASN A 70 -2.61 -5.67 -13.54
CA ASN A 70 -3.34 -5.73 -14.80
C ASN A 70 -3.25 -7.14 -15.37
N ASN A 71 -4.28 -7.94 -15.13
CA ASN A 71 -4.38 -9.33 -15.57
C ASN A 71 -5.14 -9.51 -16.89
N ALA A 72 -5.35 -8.45 -17.65
CA ALA A 72 -6.01 -8.56 -18.93
C ALA A 72 -5.24 -9.53 -19.85
N PRO A 73 -5.88 -10.55 -20.42
CA PRO A 73 -5.19 -11.55 -21.27
C PRO A 73 -4.70 -10.95 -22.60
N ASP A 74 -5.38 -9.92 -23.10
CA ASP A 74 -4.99 -9.21 -24.32
C ASP A 74 -3.89 -8.17 -24.01
N PRO A 75 -2.71 -8.25 -24.69
CA PRO A 75 -1.64 -7.26 -24.52
C PRO A 75 -2.06 -5.81 -24.80
N ARG A 76 -3.00 -5.60 -25.73
CA ARG A 76 -3.52 -4.27 -26.05
C ARG A 76 -4.31 -3.68 -24.88
N LEU A 77 -5.15 -4.50 -24.25
CA LEU A 77 -5.92 -4.09 -23.06
C LEU A 77 -5.01 -3.82 -21.87
N ARG A 78 -3.94 -4.58 -21.70
CA ARG A 78 -2.92 -4.31 -20.67
C ARG A 78 -2.26 -2.95 -20.89
N GLN A 79 -1.88 -2.63 -22.12
CA GLN A 79 -1.28 -1.35 -22.47
C GLN A 79 -2.22 -0.18 -22.21
N ILE A 80 -3.49 -0.32 -22.59
CA ILE A 80 -4.54 0.68 -22.31
C ILE A 80 -4.69 0.88 -20.80
N GLY A 81 -4.69 -0.20 -20.03
CA GLY A 81 -4.76 -0.11 -18.57
C GLY A 81 -3.59 0.66 -17.95
N VAL A 82 -2.36 0.43 -18.43
CA VAL A 82 -1.18 1.19 -17.99
C VAL A 82 -1.30 2.67 -18.36
N GLN A 83 -1.70 2.97 -19.58
CA GLN A 83 -1.90 4.36 -20.03
C GLN A 83 -2.97 5.10 -19.22
N ASN A 84 -4.08 4.44 -18.92
CA ASN A 84 -5.13 5.00 -18.09
C ASN A 84 -4.63 5.26 -16.66
N PHE A 85 -3.87 4.34 -16.10
CA PHE A 85 -3.25 4.49 -14.79
C PHE A 85 -2.29 5.69 -14.74
N GLU A 86 -1.41 5.82 -15.73
CA GLU A 86 -0.50 6.96 -15.84
C GLU A 86 -1.25 8.29 -15.99
N ARG A 87 -2.32 8.29 -16.79
CA ARG A 87 -3.17 9.46 -16.97
C ARG A 87 -3.85 9.88 -15.67
N GLU A 88 -4.43 8.94 -14.92
CA GLU A 88 -5.01 9.21 -13.61
C GLU A 88 -3.97 9.73 -12.63
N ALA A 89 -2.79 9.12 -12.59
CA ALA A 89 -1.69 9.56 -11.74
C ALA A 89 -1.29 11.01 -12.04
N ASN A 90 -1.18 11.37 -13.31
CA ASN A 90 -0.86 12.74 -13.71
C ASN A 90 -1.96 13.74 -13.32
N ILE A 91 -3.22 13.37 -13.47
CA ILE A 91 -4.35 14.20 -13.05
C ILE A 91 -4.30 14.42 -11.52
N LEU A 92 -4.18 13.36 -10.76
CA LEU A 92 -4.11 13.44 -9.29
C LEU A 92 -2.88 14.21 -8.82
N ALA A 93 -1.73 14.04 -9.46
CA ALA A 93 -0.50 14.78 -9.15
C ALA A 93 -0.62 16.29 -9.39
N SER A 94 -1.49 16.70 -10.32
CA SER A 94 -1.76 18.12 -10.61
C SER A 94 -2.70 18.78 -9.60
N LEU A 95 -3.44 17.98 -8.81
CA LEU A 95 -4.37 18.48 -7.81
C LEU A 95 -3.65 18.81 -6.50
N SER A 96 -3.96 19.96 -5.94
CA SER A 96 -3.48 20.37 -4.63
C SER A 96 -4.67 20.63 -3.73
N HIS A 97 -4.99 19.66 -2.86
CA HIS A 97 -6.09 19.76 -1.92
C HIS A 97 -5.76 19.00 -0.64
N PRO A 98 -6.06 19.55 0.56
CA PRO A 98 -5.71 18.92 1.84
C PRO A 98 -6.32 17.52 2.06
N ALA A 99 -7.48 17.25 1.42
CA ALA A 99 -8.17 15.97 1.52
C ALA A 99 -7.67 14.91 0.52
N ILE A 100 -6.80 15.28 -0.41
CA ILE A 100 -6.24 14.39 -1.42
C ILE A 100 -4.78 14.10 -1.08
N PRO A 101 -4.38 12.83 -0.87
CA PRO A 101 -2.99 12.48 -0.65
C PRO A 101 -2.10 12.97 -1.79
N LYS A 102 -0.93 13.50 -1.48
CA LYS A 102 0.04 13.90 -2.48
C LYS A 102 0.60 12.67 -3.19
N ILE A 103 0.73 12.76 -4.50
CA ILE A 103 1.41 11.77 -5.31
C ILE A 103 2.86 12.17 -5.46
N PHE A 104 3.78 11.26 -5.12
CA PHE A 104 5.20 11.49 -5.20
C PHE A 104 5.85 10.86 -6.41
N ASP A 105 5.33 9.73 -6.87
CA ASP A 105 5.92 8.99 -7.98
C ASP A 105 4.91 7.98 -8.55
N PHE A 106 5.13 7.54 -9.78
CA PHE A 106 4.45 6.39 -10.36
C PHE A 106 5.39 5.67 -11.31
N PHE A 107 5.27 4.36 -11.40
CA PHE A 107 6.11 3.53 -12.26
C PHE A 107 5.45 2.18 -12.53
N SER A 108 5.97 1.48 -13.53
CA SER A 108 5.60 0.09 -13.81
C SER A 108 6.83 -0.80 -13.71
N GLU A 109 6.68 -1.94 -13.06
CA GLU A 109 7.74 -2.92 -12.84
C GLU A 109 7.14 -4.32 -12.79
N SER A 110 7.74 -5.29 -13.49
CA SER A 110 7.30 -6.69 -13.48
C SER A 110 5.80 -6.88 -13.80
N SER A 111 5.29 -6.20 -14.81
CA SER A 111 3.89 -6.23 -15.25
C SER A 111 2.87 -5.69 -14.24
N ARG A 112 3.32 -4.93 -13.27
CA ARG A 112 2.49 -4.23 -12.29
C ARG A 112 2.75 -2.74 -12.34
N SER A 113 1.73 -1.95 -12.03
CA SER A 113 1.84 -0.50 -11.94
C SER A 113 1.71 -0.05 -10.48
N TYR A 114 2.51 0.92 -10.11
CA TYR A 114 2.62 1.41 -8.74
C TYR A 114 2.45 2.91 -8.67
N LEU A 115 1.72 3.36 -7.66
CA LEU A 115 1.56 4.75 -7.34
C LEU A 115 2.11 5.00 -5.93
N VAL A 116 3.05 5.92 -5.82
CA VAL A 116 3.65 6.30 -4.54
C VAL A 116 2.96 7.54 -4.02
N LEU A 117 2.39 7.44 -2.84
CA LEU A 117 1.52 8.45 -2.25
C LEU A 117 2.00 8.84 -0.86
N GLU A 118 1.54 10.01 -0.43
CA GLU A 118 1.61 10.38 0.99
C GLU A 118 0.90 9.33 1.84
N PHE A 119 1.58 8.87 2.89
CA PHE A 119 0.99 7.96 3.86
C PHE A 119 0.10 8.75 4.81
N VAL A 120 -1.18 8.44 4.81
CA VAL A 120 -2.17 9.04 5.70
C VAL A 120 -2.52 8.03 6.78
N GLU A 121 -2.23 8.34 8.02
CA GLU A 121 -2.66 7.54 9.17
C GLU A 121 -4.17 7.70 9.38
N GLY A 122 -4.85 6.60 9.67
CA GLY A 122 -6.27 6.58 9.95
C GLY A 122 -7.00 5.46 9.24
N HIS A 123 -8.30 5.50 9.30
CA HIS A 123 -9.18 4.53 8.64
C HIS A 123 -9.60 5.04 7.28
N THR A 124 -9.69 4.15 6.31
CA THR A 124 -10.30 4.47 5.02
C THR A 124 -11.81 4.75 5.23
N LEU A 125 -12.41 5.47 4.28
CA LEU A 125 -13.84 5.73 4.30
C LEU A 125 -14.65 4.42 4.38
N GLU A 126 -14.22 3.40 3.66
CA GLU A 126 -14.85 2.08 3.66
C GLU A 126 -14.78 1.41 5.04
N GLU A 127 -13.63 1.47 5.70
CA GLU A 127 -13.47 0.94 7.06
C GLU A 127 -14.38 1.64 8.06
N VAL A 128 -14.47 2.95 7.98
CA VAL A 128 -15.36 3.76 8.84
C VAL A 128 -16.82 3.45 8.56
N MET A 129 -17.21 3.29 7.31
CA MET A 129 -18.58 2.89 6.93
C MET A 129 -18.92 1.50 7.46
N ASN A 130 -18.01 0.54 7.35
CA ASN A 130 -18.21 -0.82 7.85
C ASN A 130 -18.32 -0.86 9.38
N GLN A 131 -17.54 -0.06 10.10
CA GLN A 131 -17.61 0.06 11.55
C GLN A 131 -18.93 0.68 12.02
N ARG A 132 -19.44 1.67 11.30
CA ARG A 132 -20.72 2.34 11.62
C ARG A 132 -21.94 1.50 11.26
N ARG A 133 -21.80 0.52 10.39
CA ARG A 133 -22.91 -0.29 9.84
C ARG A 133 -24.04 0.53 9.20
N LYS A 134 -23.75 1.78 8.86
CA LYS A 134 -24.68 2.71 8.20
C LYS A 134 -23.94 3.49 7.13
N PRO A 135 -24.56 3.76 5.98
CA PRO A 135 -23.99 4.69 5.01
C PRO A 135 -23.88 6.09 5.63
N PHE A 136 -22.90 6.86 5.20
CA PHE A 136 -22.78 8.25 5.60
C PHE A 136 -23.93 9.08 5.06
N ASP A 137 -24.39 10.02 5.84
CA ASP A 137 -25.28 11.04 5.35
C ASP A 137 -24.55 11.95 4.35
N HIS A 138 -25.30 12.55 3.43
CA HIS A 138 -24.76 13.43 2.39
C HIS A 138 -23.91 14.57 2.99
N ASP A 139 -24.36 15.15 4.09
CA ASP A 139 -23.67 16.24 4.76
C ASP A 139 -22.34 15.81 5.40
N GLU A 140 -22.22 14.59 5.89
CA GLU A 140 -20.97 14.03 6.38
C GLU A 140 -19.96 13.84 5.26
N VAL A 141 -20.38 13.39 4.08
CA VAL A 141 -19.50 13.19 2.92
C VAL A 141 -19.03 14.53 2.36
N VAL A 142 -19.88 15.55 2.31
CA VAL A 142 -19.50 16.90 1.86
C VAL A 142 -18.49 17.55 2.80
N GLY A 143 -18.56 17.29 4.12
CA GLY A 143 -17.59 17.74 5.10
C GLY A 143 -16.19 17.12 4.95
N TRP A 144 -16.03 16.08 4.13
CA TRP A 144 -14.76 15.38 3.85
C TRP A 144 -14.03 15.92 2.60
N ALA A 145 -14.69 16.73 1.84
CA ALA A 145 -14.16 17.30 0.58
C ALA A 145 -13.22 18.51 0.82
#